data_e517370a2bd18e5af3d5dcb4e40576d7
#
_entry.id   e517370a2bd18e5af3d5dcb4e40576d7
#
_cell.length_a   1.000
_cell.length_b   1.000
_cell.length_c   1.000
_cell.angle_alpha   90.00
_cell.angle_beta   90.00
_cell.angle_gamma   90.00
#
_symmetry.space_group_name_H-M   'P 1'
#
loop_
_entity.id
_entity.type
_entity.pdbx_description
1 polymer ?
#
loop_
_entity_poly.entity_id
_entity_poly.type
_entity_poly.pdbx_seq_one_letter_code
_entity_poly.pdbx_strand_id
1 'polypeptide(L)'
;MALGMSGLRMLLAGAALAALAISAKAETFVEHSAEARMQLDFVVPDAALKKFLPTGFEPNVATSGAAKDCNLRMIFIDRVDITKQDGSPAEPGSNQLVYLAIPIKQTATNTLGQMLIFGLTADAKDAPGPFGVYVHAPDHRMSRSTSGGAGKPAMTEERWAFAAASAERMELNLRYERGTARKASQETKLWSSVNPNFYQIFKIEQGLDIMRNATVPVRDRVAEFSYKATGGKIVPLFDGTDRVVSIDALHWYNRGVYLP
;
A
#
# COMPACT_ATOMS: atom_id res chain seq x y z
N MET A 1 -50.85 -34.84 -64.76
CA MET A 1 -50.79 -35.75 -63.59
C MET A 1 -49.39 -36.24 -63.44
N ALA A 2 -48.59 -35.68 -62.51
CA ALA A 2 -47.44 -36.30 -61.91
C ALA A 2 -46.84 -35.27 -60.89
N LEU A 3 -46.93 -35.61 -59.65
CA LEU A 3 -46.33 -34.85 -58.55
C LEU A 3 -44.80 -35.00 -58.52
N GLY A 4 -44.05 -33.89 -58.52
CA GLY A 4 -42.62 -33.89 -58.29
C GLY A 4 -42.34 -33.52 -56.83
N MET A 5 -41.79 -34.46 -56.06
CA MET A 5 -41.32 -34.26 -54.71
C MET A 5 -39.89 -33.63 -54.76
N SER A 6 -39.76 -32.38 -54.38
CA SER A 6 -38.48 -31.72 -54.19
C SER A 6 -37.94 -31.98 -52.78
N GLY A 7 -36.84 -32.72 -52.70
CA GLY A 7 -36.16 -33.05 -51.49
C GLY A 7 -35.45 -31.79 -50.85
N LEU A 8 -35.88 -31.43 -49.68
CA LEU A 8 -35.24 -30.39 -48.88
C LEU A 8 -33.98 -30.95 -48.19
N ARG A 9 -32.80 -30.60 -48.68
CA ARG A 9 -31.54 -30.93 -48.04
C ARG A 9 -31.28 -29.89 -46.91
N MET A 10 -31.52 -30.28 -45.68
CA MET A 10 -31.08 -29.54 -44.54
C MET A 10 -29.55 -29.68 -44.38
N LEU A 11 -28.83 -28.60 -44.61
CA LEU A 11 -27.44 -28.42 -44.21
C LEU A 11 -27.42 -28.03 -42.73
N LEU A 12 -27.03 -28.96 -41.85
CA LEU A 12 -26.67 -28.68 -40.47
C LEU A 12 -25.27 -28.04 -40.46
N ALA A 13 -25.20 -26.72 -40.37
CA ALA A 13 -23.97 -26.02 -40.06
C ALA A 13 -23.76 -26.09 -38.53
N GLY A 14 -22.93 -27.03 -38.09
CA GLY A 14 -22.46 -27.12 -36.73
C GLY A 14 -21.51 -25.95 -36.42
N ALA A 15 -22.01 -24.93 -35.78
CA ALA A 15 -21.16 -23.88 -35.20
C ALA A 15 -20.46 -24.45 -33.94
N ALA A 16 -19.21 -24.85 -34.09
CA ALA A 16 -18.34 -25.14 -32.94
C ALA A 16 -18.01 -23.82 -32.23
N LEU A 17 -18.77 -23.48 -31.20
CA LEU A 17 -18.36 -22.45 -30.23
C LEU A 17 -17.16 -23.02 -29.46
N ALA A 18 -15.94 -22.66 -29.87
CA ALA A 18 -14.77 -22.81 -29.05
C ALA A 18 -14.91 -21.82 -27.89
N ALA A 19 -15.45 -22.28 -26.77
CA ALA A 19 -15.41 -21.57 -25.53
C ALA A 19 -13.93 -21.44 -25.10
N LEU A 20 -13.32 -20.32 -25.37
CA LEU A 20 -12.07 -19.90 -24.72
C LEU A 20 -12.38 -19.77 -23.23
N ALA A 21 -12.23 -20.86 -22.49
CA ALA A 21 -12.18 -20.85 -21.06
C ALA A 21 -10.91 -20.05 -20.67
N ILE A 22 -11.06 -18.73 -20.51
CA ILE A 22 -10.11 -17.93 -19.78
C ILE A 22 -10.16 -18.50 -18.37
N SER A 23 -9.20 -19.36 -18.01
CA SER A 23 -9.00 -19.78 -16.63
C SER A 23 -8.70 -18.53 -15.82
N ALA A 24 -9.74 -17.92 -15.27
CA ALA A 24 -9.56 -16.94 -14.18
C ALA A 24 -8.85 -17.72 -13.07
N LYS A 25 -7.56 -17.48 -12.88
CA LYS A 25 -6.86 -18.00 -11.71
C LYS A 25 -7.62 -17.50 -10.48
N ALA A 26 -8.10 -18.43 -9.67
CA ALA A 26 -8.77 -18.09 -8.44
C ALA A 26 -7.71 -17.48 -7.51
N GLU A 27 -8.00 -16.30 -6.98
CA GLU A 27 -7.14 -15.68 -5.97
C GLU A 27 -7.04 -16.57 -4.74
N THR A 28 -5.82 -16.76 -4.24
CA THR A 28 -5.58 -17.56 -3.04
C THR A 28 -5.47 -16.64 -1.83
N PHE A 29 -6.35 -16.80 -0.86
CA PHE A 29 -6.30 -16.06 0.41
C PHE A 29 -5.00 -16.39 1.16
N VAL A 30 -4.35 -15.35 1.70
CA VAL A 30 -3.12 -15.46 2.48
C VAL A 30 -3.38 -15.14 3.94
N GLU A 31 -3.89 -13.94 4.21
CA GLU A 31 -4.14 -13.45 5.57
C GLU A 31 -5.19 -12.34 5.58
N HIS A 32 -5.75 -12.09 6.74
CA HIS A 32 -6.47 -10.86 7.07
C HIS A 32 -5.71 -10.11 8.15
N SER A 33 -5.73 -8.76 8.11
CA SER A 33 -5.18 -7.95 9.20
C SER A 33 -6.06 -6.74 9.52
N ALA A 34 -6.14 -6.44 10.83
CA ALA A 34 -6.64 -5.17 11.34
C ALA A 34 -5.44 -4.30 11.70
N GLU A 35 -5.44 -3.07 11.22
CA GLU A 35 -4.26 -2.20 11.29
C GLU A 35 -4.64 -0.75 11.61
N ALA A 36 -3.70 0.00 12.21
CA ALA A 36 -3.68 1.44 12.21
C ALA A 36 -2.44 1.92 11.45
N ARG A 37 -2.59 2.95 10.62
CA ARG A 37 -1.51 3.41 9.75
C ARG A 37 -1.32 4.91 9.81
N MET A 38 -0.06 5.32 9.64
CA MET A 38 0.31 6.70 9.38
C MET A 38 1.02 6.75 8.03
N GLN A 39 0.48 7.53 7.08
CA GLN A 39 1.02 7.64 5.72
C GLN A 39 1.53 9.05 5.47
N LEU A 40 2.75 9.13 4.96
CA LEU A 40 3.38 10.33 4.45
C LEU A 40 3.55 10.18 2.94
N ASP A 41 2.97 11.11 2.19
CA ASP A 41 3.13 11.18 0.74
C ASP A 41 4.21 12.20 0.38
N PHE A 42 5.19 11.80 -0.43
CA PHE A 42 6.37 12.58 -0.76
C PHE A 42 6.48 12.88 -2.24
N VAL A 43 7.15 13.99 -2.54
CA VAL A 43 7.89 14.23 -3.77
C VAL A 43 9.37 14.01 -3.45
N VAL A 44 10.00 13.09 -4.15
CA VAL A 44 11.44 12.79 -4.03
C VAL A 44 12.11 12.90 -5.41
N PRO A 45 13.47 12.97 -5.48
CA PRO A 45 14.17 13.05 -6.77
C PRO A 45 13.86 11.89 -7.70
N ASP A 46 13.33 12.18 -8.89
CA ASP A 46 12.95 11.17 -9.88
C ASP A 46 14.13 10.27 -10.30
N ALA A 47 15.34 10.83 -10.40
CA ALA A 47 16.52 10.08 -10.78
C ALA A 47 16.91 9.02 -9.72
N ALA A 48 16.66 9.31 -8.44
CA ALA A 48 16.86 8.35 -7.35
C ALA A 48 15.75 7.29 -7.35
N LEU A 49 14.50 7.72 -7.52
CA LEU A 49 13.33 6.85 -7.54
C LEU A 49 13.39 5.80 -8.65
N LYS A 50 13.79 6.20 -9.86
CA LYS A 50 13.90 5.31 -11.02
C LYS A 50 14.87 4.14 -10.82
N LYS A 51 15.85 4.26 -9.93
CA LYS A 51 16.80 3.17 -9.61
C LYS A 51 16.13 1.98 -8.90
N PHE A 52 14.95 2.17 -8.34
CA PHE A 52 14.18 1.14 -7.67
C PHE A 52 13.14 0.47 -8.58
N LEU A 53 12.91 1.01 -9.77
CA LEU A 53 11.90 0.49 -10.67
C LEU A 53 12.50 -0.52 -11.65
N PRO A 54 12.04 -1.77 -11.65
CA PRO A 54 12.41 -2.73 -12.66
C PRO A 54 11.80 -2.37 -14.02
N THR A 55 12.38 -2.90 -15.09
CA THR A 55 11.85 -2.77 -16.45
C THR A 55 10.37 -3.20 -16.50
N GLY A 56 9.55 -2.46 -17.23
CA GLY A 56 8.12 -2.73 -17.36
C GLY A 56 7.24 -1.99 -16.34
N PHE A 57 7.83 -1.12 -15.50
CA PHE A 57 7.11 -0.28 -14.56
C PHE A 57 7.54 1.18 -14.68
N GLU A 58 6.59 2.07 -14.54
CA GLU A 58 6.81 3.51 -14.50
C GLU A 58 6.10 4.15 -13.30
N PRO A 59 6.59 5.29 -12.79
CA PRO A 59 5.90 6.01 -11.73
C PRO A 59 4.51 6.44 -12.19
N ASN A 60 3.51 6.32 -11.32
CA ASN A 60 2.17 6.85 -11.52
C ASN A 60 1.94 7.99 -10.52
N VAL A 61 2.47 9.17 -10.87
CA VAL A 61 2.37 10.37 -10.04
C VAL A 61 0.93 10.87 -9.99
N ALA A 62 0.42 11.13 -8.80
CA ALA A 62 -0.93 11.66 -8.64
C ALA A 62 -1.05 13.07 -9.23
N THR A 63 -2.01 13.29 -10.12
CA THR A 63 -2.23 14.58 -10.81
C THR A 63 -3.24 15.48 -10.10
N SER A 64 -3.94 14.97 -9.09
CA SER A 64 -4.98 15.68 -8.34
C SER A 64 -5.16 15.10 -6.94
N GLY A 65 -6.02 15.74 -6.14
CA GLY A 65 -6.34 15.30 -4.77
C GLY A 65 -5.27 15.68 -3.76
N ALA A 66 -5.39 15.18 -2.52
CA ALA A 66 -4.49 15.51 -1.42
C ALA A 66 -3.04 15.07 -1.68
N ALA A 67 -2.88 13.91 -2.33
CA ALA A 67 -1.58 13.34 -2.69
C ALA A 67 -1.05 13.83 -4.05
N LYS A 68 -1.54 14.96 -4.58
CA LYS A 68 -1.05 15.51 -5.85
C LYS A 68 0.47 15.67 -5.82
N ASP A 69 1.11 15.27 -6.92
CA ASP A 69 2.56 15.23 -7.14
C ASP A 69 3.31 14.14 -6.34
N CYS A 70 2.62 13.34 -5.52
CA CYS A 70 3.25 12.24 -4.78
C CYS A 70 3.85 11.21 -5.75
N ASN A 71 5.15 10.90 -5.55
CA ASN A 71 5.85 9.84 -6.24
C ASN A 71 6.44 8.77 -5.30
N LEU A 72 6.39 8.99 -3.98
CA LEU A 72 6.81 8.02 -2.97
C LEU A 72 5.89 8.10 -1.74
N ARG A 73 5.56 6.96 -1.16
CA ARG A 73 4.84 6.83 0.11
C ARG A 73 5.71 6.19 1.16
N MET A 74 5.71 6.75 2.36
CA MET A 74 6.24 6.14 3.57
C MET A 74 5.07 5.81 4.48
N ILE A 75 4.90 4.52 4.83
CA ILE A 75 3.73 4.08 5.57
C ILE A 75 4.19 3.33 6.82
N PHE A 76 3.91 3.92 7.99
CA PHE A 76 4.08 3.30 9.30
C PHE A 76 2.83 2.51 9.65
N ILE A 77 2.98 1.28 10.10
CA ILE A 77 1.88 0.34 10.26
C ILE A 77 1.99 -0.36 11.61
N ASP A 78 0.92 -0.28 12.37
CA ASP A 78 0.65 -1.10 13.54
C ASP A 78 -0.37 -2.16 13.14
N ARG A 79 0.09 -3.39 12.88
CA ARG A 79 -0.75 -4.54 12.59
C ARG A 79 -1.19 -5.11 13.93
N VAL A 80 -2.38 -4.71 14.36
CA VAL A 80 -2.91 -5.05 15.70
C VAL A 80 -3.32 -6.50 15.77
N ASP A 81 -3.87 -7.02 14.67
CA ASP A 81 -4.37 -8.38 14.58
C ASP A 81 -4.09 -8.94 13.18
N ILE A 82 -3.56 -10.17 13.12
CA ILE A 82 -3.27 -10.90 11.90
C ILE A 82 -3.86 -12.29 12.01
N THR A 83 -4.78 -12.64 11.12
CA THR A 83 -5.51 -13.91 11.16
C THR A 83 -5.40 -14.68 9.85
N LYS A 84 -5.55 -15.99 9.97
CA LYS A 84 -5.71 -16.94 8.86
C LYS A 84 -7.17 -16.91 8.37
N GLN A 85 -7.46 -17.67 7.32
CA GLN A 85 -8.78 -17.76 6.73
C GLN A 85 -9.87 -18.27 7.70
N ASP A 86 -9.52 -19.12 8.64
CA ASP A 86 -10.42 -19.67 9.65
C ASP A 86 -10.60 -18.74 10.87
N GLY A 87 -10.00 -17.56 10.86
CA GLY A 87 -10.02 -16.59 11.94
C GLY A 87 -9.02 -16.87 13.07
N SER A 88 -8.28 -17.97 13.00
CA SER A 88 -7.22 -18.24 13.99
C SER A 88 -6.05 -17.25 13.80
N PRO A 89 -5.32 -16.88 14.88
CA PRO A 89 -4.16 -16.02 14.77
C PRO A 89 -3.12 -16.59 13.79
N ALA A 90 -2.59 -15.74 12.92
CA ALA A 90 -1.38 -16.01 12.18
C ALA A 90 -0.17 -15.77 13.11
N GLU A 91 1.00 -16.31 12.77
CA GLU A 91 2.24 -16.01 13.50
C GLU A 91 3.07 -14.97 12.73
N PRO A 92 3.50 -13.88 13.37
CA PRO A 92 3.12 -13.44 14.72
C PRO A 92 1.69 -12.85 14.68
N GLY A 93 0.87 -12.98 15.70
CA GLY A 93 -0.52 -12.45 15.71
C GLY A 93 -0.62 -10.94 15.56
N SER A 94 0.49 -10.20 15.70
CA SER A 94 0.62 -8.75 15.48
C SER A 94 2.04 -8.41 15.05
N ASN A 95 2.23 -7.27 14.37
CA ASN A 95 3.55 -6.75 13.99
C ASN A 95 3.52 -5.24 13.76
N GLN A 96 4.68 -4.61 13.94
CA GLN A 96 4.91 -3.20 13.58
C GLN A 96 5.94 -3.12 12.46
N LEU A 97 5.67 -2.29 11.48
CA LEU A 97 6.56 -2.12 10.34
C LEU A 97 6.41 -0.74 9.71
N VAL A 98 7.41 -0.37 8.91
CA VAL A 98 7.35 0.79 8.02
C VAL A 98 7.86 0.39 6.66
N TYR A 99 7.23 0.90 5.60
CA TYR A 99 7.74 0.65 4.25
C TYR A 99 7.66 1.88 3.34
N LEU A 100 8.47 1.82 2.28
CA LEU A 100 8.47 2.75 1.17
C LEU A 100 7.84 2.09 -0.05
N ALA A 101 6.86 2.76 -0.64
CA ALA A 101 6.19 2.30 -1.85
C ALA A 101 6.09 3.40 -2.90
N ILE A 102 6.37 3.07 -4.14
CA ILE A 102 6.21 3.95 -5.30
C ILE A 102 4.85 3.67 -5.92
N PRO A 103 3.95 4.66 -6.08
CA PRO A 103 2.80 4.51 -6.95
C PRO A 103 3.27 4.22 -8.38
N ILE A 104 2.79 3.12 -8.99
CA ILE A 104 3.29 2.67 -10.29
C ILE A 104 2.17 2.33 -11.26
N LYS A 105 2.54 2.32 -12.54
CA LYS A 105 1.81 1.69 -13.62
C LYS A 105 2.68 0.62 -14.27
N GLN A 106 2.16 -0.60 -14.41
CA GLN A 106 2.77 -1.64 -15.22
C GLN A 106 2.51 -1.35 -16.69
N THR A 107 3.56 -1.16 -17.47
CA THR A 107 3.43 -0.63 -18.84
C THR A 107 2.75 -1.59 -19.81
N ALA A 108 2.95 -2.92 -19.65
CA ALA A 108 2.37 -3.92 -20.55
C ALA A 108 0.84 -4.03 -20.44
N THR A 109 0.27 -3.81 -19.26
CA THR A 109 -1.17 -4.01 -18.98
C THR A 109 -1.89 -2.73 -18.61
N ASN A 110 -1.17 -1.61 -18.42
CA ASN A 110 -1.65 -0.37 -17.83
C ASN A 110 -2.23 -0.56 -16.41
N THR A 111 -1.89 -1.63 -15.72
CA THR A 111 -2.37 -1.90 -14.36
C THR A 111 -1.71 -0.95 -13.38
N LEU A 112 -2.54 -0.28 -12.57
CA LEU A 112 -2.08 0.61 -11.51
C LEU A 112 -1.88 -0.17 -10.21
N GLY A 113 -0.97 0.32 -9.35
CA GLY A 113 -0.73 -0.20 -8.02
C GLY A 113 0.46 0.46 -7.35
N GLN A 114 1.16 -0.30 -6.52
CA GLN A 114 2.32 0.20 -5.78
C GLN A 114 3.48 -0.78 -5.91
N MET A 115 4.70 -0.25 -5.96
CA MET A 115 5.95 -1.02 -5.92
C MET A 115 6.59 -0.85 -4.56
N LEU A 116 6.68 -1.92 -3.78
CA LEU A 116 7.37 -1.95 -2.50
C LEU A 116 8.88 -2.03 -2.75
N ILE A 117 9.61 -1.02 -2.27
CA ILE A 117 11.04 -0.86 -2.59
C ILE A 117 11.97 -1.07 -1.40
N PHE A 118 11.47 -0.84 -0.19
CA PHE A 118 12.20 -1.01 1.06
C PHE A 118 11.23 -1.03 2.24
N GLY A 119 11.59 -1.72 3.33
CA GLY A 119 10.85 -1.67 4.57
C GLY A 119 11.69 -2.09 5.77
N LEU A 120 11.25 -1.67 6.96
CA LEU A 120 11.76 -2.13 8.26
C LEU A 120 10.62 -2.82 9.01
N THR A 121 10.90 -3.95 9.63
CA THR A 121 9.93 -4.73 10.40
C THR A 121 10.45 -5.03 11.81
N ALA A 122 9.56 -4.98 12.79
CA ALA A 122 9.87 -5.31 14.17
C ALA A 122 10.10 -6.81 14.38
N ASP A 123 9.48 -7.67 13.58
CA ASP A 123 9.63 -9.12 13.67
C ASP A 123 10.70 -9.63 12.70
N ALA A 124 11.71 -10.33 13.24
CA ALA A 124 12.76 -10.93 12.44
C ALA A 124 12.23 -12.01 11.45
N LYS A 125 11.12 -12.67 11.75
CA LYS A 125 10.49 -13.68 10.89
C LYS A 125 9.87 -13.05 9.64
N ASP A 126 9.49 -11.77 9.72
CA ASP A 126 8.95 -11.01 8.59
C ASP A 126 10.03 -10.39 7.68
N ALA A 127 11.31 -10.63 7.95
CA ALA A 127 12.42 -10.22 7.10
C ALA A 127 13.03 -11.44 6.38
N PRO A 128 13.23 -11.39 5.04
CA PRO A 128 12.97 -10.28 4.12
C PRO A 128 11.51 -10.15 3.66
N GLY A 129 10.59 -10.96 4.19
CA GLY A 129 9.16 -10.99 3.89
C GLY A 129 8.83 -11.45 2.47
N PRO A 130 7.55 -11.54 2.11
CA PRO A 130 7.13 -12.06 0.81
C PRO A 130 7.61 -11.20 -0.37
N PHE A 131 7.84 -9.91 -0.13
CA PHE A 131 8.36 -8.99 -1.15
C PHE A 131 9.88 -8.95 -1.25
N GLY A 132 10.62 -9.61 -0.34
CA GLY A 132 12.07 -9.68 -0.36
C GLY A 132 12.79 -8.35 -0.03
N VAL A 133 12.12 -7.37 0.55
CA VAL A 133 12.65 -6.00 0.73
C VAL A 133 12.69 -5.53 2.18
N TYR A 134 12.12 -6.30 3.10
CA TYR A 134 12.14 -5.94 4.52
C TYR A 134 13.48 -6.26 5.17
N VAL A 135 13.88 -5.39 6.09
CA VAL A 135 15.04 -5.56 6.97
C VAL A 135 14.52 -5.58 8.41
N HIS A 136 15.03 -6.49 9.21
CA HIS A 136 14.69 -6.55 10.63
C HIS A 136 15.25 -5.32 11.36
N ALA A 137 14.39 -4.65 12.13
CA ALA A 137 14.71 -3.51 13.00
C ALA A 137 14.61 -3.95 14.46
N PRO A 138 15.70 -4.45 15.06
CA PRO A 138 15.69 -4.92 16.46
C PRO A 138 15.41 -3.77 17.44
N ASP A 139 15.80 -2.55 17.12
CA ASP A 139 15.44 -1.35 17.87
C ASP A 139 14.24 -0.68 17.18
N HIS A 140 13.07 -0.95 17.73
CA HIS A 140 11.83 -0.34 17.27
C HIS A 140 10.99 0.15 18.45
N ARG A 141 10.27 1.23 18.24
CA ARG A 141 9.37 1.84 19.24
C ARG A 141 8.17 2.45 18.55
N MET A 142 7.03 2.26 19.17
CA MET A 142 5.80 2.95 18.80
C MET A 142 5.11 3.43 20.08
N SER A 143 4.65 4.67 20.08
CA SER A 143 3.75 5.18 21.11
C SER A 143 2.66 6.02 20.48
N ARG A 144 1.45 5.87 21.00
CA ARG A 144 0.28 6.68 20.65
C ARG A 144 -0.44 7.09 21.91
N SER A 145 -0.68 8.40 22.06
CA SER A 145 -1.52 8.94 23.13
C SER A 145 -2.55 9.90 22.56
N THR A 146 -3.75 9.90 23.12
CA THR A 146 -4.83 10.80 22.70
C THR A 146 -5.37 11.52 23.93
N SER A 147 -5.44 12.85 23.85
CA SER A 147 -6.01 13.71 24.88
C SER A 147 -7.13 14.56 24.29
N GLY A 148 -8.08 14.96 25.12
CA GLY A 148 -9.24 15.75 24.70
C GLY A 148 -10.55 15.04 25.06
N GLY A 149 -11.66 15.64 24.69
CA GLY A 149 -13.02 15.18 25.00
C GLY A 149 -13.89 16.33 25.46
N ALA A 150 -15.15 16.04 25.84
CA ALA A 150 -16.10 17.03 26.36
C ALA A 150 -16.19 18.31 25.50
N GLY A 151 -16.34 18.15 24.18
CA GLY A 151 -16.52 19.27 23.23
C GLY A 151 -15.24 19.91 22.72
N LYS A 152 -14.06 19.40 23.08
CA LYS A 152 -12.78 19.81 22.52
C LYS A 152 -12.31 18.79 21.50
N PRO A 153 -11.65 19.21 20.40
CA PRO A 153 -11.00 18.29 19.46
C PRO A 153 -10.01 17.38 20.18
N ALA A 154 -9.98 16.12 19.80
CA ALA A 154 -9.01 15.18 20.33
C ALA A 154 -7.64 15.42 19.68
N MET A 155 -6.62 15.68 20.50
CA MET A 155 -5.23 15.76 20.09
C MET A 155 -4.56 14.40 20.24
N THR A 156 -3.87 13.96 19.21
CA THR A 156 -3.12 12.69 19.21
C THR A 156 -1.63 12.99 19.01
N GLU A 157 -0.80 12.36 19.82
CA GLU A 157 0.65 12.28 19.61
C GLU A 157 0.99 10.86 19.18
N GLU A 158 1.78 10.74 18.12
CA GLU A 158 2.35 9.48 17.67
C GLU A 158 3.85 9.60 17.47
N ARG A 159 4.57 8.59 17.94
CA ARG A 159 6.01 8.47 17.75
C ARG A 159 6.32 7.07 17.26
N TRP A 160 7.08 7.01 16.20
CA TRP A 160 7.53 5.78 15.58
C TRP A 160 9.03 5.86 15.38
N ALA A 161 9.74 4.78 15.66
CA ALA A 161 11.15 4.65 15.39
C ALA A 161 11.47 3.21 15.02
N PHE A 162 12.21 3.04 13.94
CA PHE A 162 12.75 1.77 13.49
C PHE A 162 14.20 1.94 13.12
N ALA A 163 15.07 1.08 13.68
CA ALA A 163 16.49 1.08 13.39
C ALA A 163 16.98 -0.35 13.12
N ALA A 164 17.50 -0.56 11.90
CA ALA A 164 18.15 -1.80 11.54
C ALA A 164 19.62 -1.82 12.01
N ALA A 165 20.18 -3.01 12.18
CA ALA A 165 21.61 -3.18 12.48
C ALA A 165 22.51 -2.67 11.33
N SER A 166 21.99 -2.65 10.10
CA SER A 166 22.65 -2.18 8.87
C SER A 166 22.60 -0.66 8.67
N ALA A 167 22.23 0.09 9.71
CA ALA A 167 22.21 1.56 9.80
C ALA A 167 20.99 2.26 9.20
N GLU A 168 20.06 1.57 8.54
CA GLU A 168 18.82 2.18 8.09
C GLU A 168 17.94 2.55 9.28
N ARG A 169 17.39 3.76 9.21
CA ARG A 169 16.49 4.32 10.23
C ARG A 169 15.31 5.01 9.58
N MET A 170 14.12 4.77 10.13
CA MET A 170 12.91 5.53 9.81
C MET A 170 12.22 5.95 11.10
N GLU A 171 11.99 7.25 11.24
CA GLU A 171 11.39 7.84 12.45
C GLU A 171 10.28 8.81 12.04
N LEU A 172 9.24 8.89 12.86
CA LEU A 172 8.16 9.85 12.74
C LEU A 172 7.78 10.35 14.14
N ASN A 173 7.71 11.67 14.30
CA ASN A 173 7.06 12.30 15.45
C ASN A 173 5.96 13.20 14.91
N LEU A 174 4.76 13.05 15.42
CA LEU A 174 3.60 13.73 14.94
C LEU A 174 2.66 14.05 16.09
N ARG A 175 2.18 15.31 16.14
CA ARG A 175 1.09 15.75 17.01
C ARG A 175 0.05 16.46 16.18
N TYR A 176 -1.19 15.98 16.24
CA TYR A 176 -2.26 16.45 15.36
C TYR A 176 -3.63 16.43 16.03
N GLU A 177 -4.52 17.28 15.53
CA GLU A 177 -5.92 17.26 15.85
C GLU A 177 -6.63 16.19 14.99
N ARG A 178 -7.32 15.25 15.64
CA ARG A 178 -8.10 14.22 14.95
C ARG A 178 -9.30 14.83 14.25
N GLY A 179 -9.52 14.43 13.00
CA GLY A 179 -10.71 14.76 12.25
C GLY A 179 -11.67 13.58 12.15
N THR A 180 -12.68 13.78 11.32
CA THR A 180 -13.62 12.71 10.97
C THR A 180 -13.04 11.90 9.82
N ALA A 181 -12.75 10.62 10.08
CA ALA A 181 -12.29 9.72 9.06
C ALA A 181 -13.40 9.43 8.03
N ARG A 182 -13.03 9.37 6.76
CA ARG A 182 -13.91 8.95 5.68
C ARG A 182 -13.72 7.47 5.41
N LYS A 183 -14.81 6.71 5.38
CA LYS A 183 -14.77 5.32 4.93
C LYS A 183 -14.43 5.27 3.44
N ALA A 184 -13.49 4.40 3.09
CA ALA A 184 -13.15 4.07 1.72
C ALA A 184 -12.90 2.56 1.61
N SER A 185 -13.21 2.01 0.42
CA SER A 185 -12.88 0.62 0.08
C SER A 185 -12.13 0.64 -1.25
N GLN A 186 -11.10 -0.16 -1.35
CA GLN A 186 -10.30 -0.24 -2.57
C GLN A 186 -9.63 -1.61 -2.70
N GLU A 187 -9.31 -1.95 -3.93
CA GLU A 187 -8.39 -3.03 -4.24
C GLU A 187 -7.11 -2.43 -4.84
N THR A 188 -5.97 -2.94 -4.42
CA THR A 188 -4.68 -2.51 -4.97
C THR A 188 -3.73 -3.68 -5.11
N LYS A 189 -2.89 -3.63 -6.12
CA LYS A 189 -1.78 -4.57 -6.29
C LYS A 189 -0.51 -3.97 -5.73
N LEU A 190 0.19 -4.75 -4.94
CA LEU A 190 1.48 -4.38 -4.38
C LEU A 190 2.56 -5.32 -4.94
N TRP A 191 3.47 -4.77 -5.73
CA TRP A 191 4.58 -5.50 -6.37
C TRP A 191 5.86 -5.43 -5.56
N SER A 192 6.74 -6.40 -5.77
CA SER A 192 8.11 -6.41 -5.25
C SER A 192 9.07 -5.77 -6.24
N SER A 193 9.92 -4.84 -5.77
CA SER A 193 10.97 -4.26 -6.62
C SER A 193 12.13 -5.21 -6.90
N VAL A 194 12.31 -6.26 -6.09
CA VAL A 194 13.38 -7.27 -6.25
C VAL A 194 12.88 -8.53 -6.97
N ASN A 195 11.56 -8.73 -7.04
CA ASN A 195 10.93 -9.79 -7.82
C ASN A 195 9.70 -9.23 -8.55
N PRO A 196 9.87 -8.59 -9.72
CA PRO A 196 8.80 -7.87 -10.42
C PRO A 196 7.66 -8.76 -10.93
N ASN A 197 7.82 -10.09 -10.93
CA ASN A 197 6.78 -11.04 -11.26
C ASN A 197 5.90 -11.40 -10.05
N PHE A 198 6.33 -11.02 -8.83
CA PHE A 198 5.58 -11.27 -7.61
C PHE A 198 4.77 -10.03 -7.21
N TYR A 199 3.51 -10.24 -6.95
CA TYR A 199 2.64 -9.24 -6.32
C TYR A 199 1.59 -9.90 -5.44
N GLN A 200 1.06 -9.12 -4.52
CA GLN A 200 -0.12 -9.46 -3.73
C GLN A 200 -1.26 -8.50 -4.06
N ILE A 201 -2.49 -8.99 -3.92
CA ILE A 201 -3.72 -8.22 -4.07
C ILE A 201 -4.21 -7.90 -2.66
N PHE A 202 -4.37 -6.61 -2.38
CA PHE A 202 -4.91 -6.11 -1.12
C PHE A 202 -6.34 -5.64 -1.32
N LYS A 203 -7.30 -6.29 -0.66
CA LYS A 203 -8.69 -5.84 -0.56
C LYS A 203 -8.85 -5.12 0.76
N ILE A 204 -9.20 -3.85 0.70
CA ILE A 204 -9.02 -2.90 1.79
C ILE A 204 -10.33 -2.20 2.10
N GLU A 205 -10.66 -2.12 3.40
CA GLU A 205 -11.58 -1.14 3.94
C GLU A 205 -10.85 -0.28 4.97
N GLN A 206 -11.04 1.04 4.91
CA GLN A 206 -10.27 1.97 5.73
C GLN A 206 -11.05 3.19 6.15
N GLY A 207 -10.65 3.80 7.28
CA GLY A 207 -11.05 5.13 7.71
C GLY A 207 -9.91 6.12 7.52
N LEU A 208 -9.97 6.90 6.44
CA LEU A 208 -8.96 7.87 6.04
C LEU A 208 -9.24 9.26 6.61
N ASP A 209 -8.31 9.81 7.35
CA ASP A 209 -8.30 11.20 7.82
C ASP A 209 -7.08 11.93 7.25
N ILE A 210 -7.31 12.82 6.27
CA ILE A 210 -6.27 13.68 5.69
C ILE A 210 -6.01 14.82 6.66
N MET A 211 -4.87 14.82 7.35
CA MET A 211 -4.51 15.80 8.36
C MET A 211 -3.83 17.02 7.78
N ARG A 212 -2.97 16.82 6.79
CA ARG A 212 -2.25 17.89 6.08
C ARG A 212 -2.21 17.61 4.60
N ASN A 213 -2.43 18.64 3.78
CA ASN A 213 -2.19 18.62 2.35
C ASN A 213 -1.98 20.04 1.82
N ALA A 214 -1.25 20.16 0.71
CA ALA A 214 -0.97 21.45 0.07
C ALA A 214 -1.96 21.83 -1.05
N THR A 215 -2.86 20.93 -1.43
CA THR A 215 -3.84 21.17 -2.52
C THR A 215 -5.15 21.73 -1.98
N VAL A 216 -5.89 22.45 -2.81
CA VAL A 216 -7.21 23.02 -2.44
C VAL A 216 -8.27 21.91 -2.33
N PRO A 217 -9.07 21.88 -1.27
CA PRO A 217 -8.97 22.72 -0.07
C PRO A 217 -7.76 22.34 0.80
N VAL A 218 -6.95 23.33 1.14
CA VAL A 218 -5.77 23.15 2.01
C VAL A 218 -6.25 22.73 3.40
N ARG A 219 -5.53 21.76 3.99
CA ARG A 219 -5.74 21.29 5.36
C ARG A 219 -4.43 21.33 6.10
N ASP A 220 -4.46 21.74 7.33
CA ASP A 220 -3.35 21.62 8.26
C ASP A 220 -3.86 21.54 9.69
N ARG A 221 -3.96 20.32 10.20
CA ARG A 221 -4.32 20.00 11.58
C ARG A 221 -3.14 19.38 12.33
N VAL A 222 -1.94 19.56 11.78
CA VAL A 222 -0.69 19.04 12.34
C VAL A 222 0.01 20.16 13.12
N ALA A 223 0.08 20.00 14.43
CA ALA A 223 0.72 20.97 15.33
C ALA A 223 2.24 20.78 15.39
N GLU A 224 2.70 19.53 15.38
CA GLU A 224 4.13 19.18 15.41
C GLU A 224 4.40 18.04 14.42
N PHE A 225 5.50 18.13 13.69
CA PHE A 225 5.88 17.14 12.71
C PHE A 225 7.38 17.10 12.51
N SER A 226 7.94 15.91 12.60
CA SER A 226 9.27 15.62 12.09
C SER A 226 9.35 14.17 11.62
N TYR A 227 10.16 13.91 10.62
CA TYR A 227 10.49 12.58 10.16
C TYR A 227 11.98 12.46 9.90
N LYS A 228 12.44 11.21 9.85
CA LYS A 228 13.81 10.87 9.48
C LYS A 228 13.80 9.60 8.68
N ALA A 229 14.52 9.59 7.56
CA ALA A 229 14.77 8.41 6.76
C ALA A 229 16.23 8.46 6.33
N THR A 230 17.05 7.55 6.85
CA THR A 230 18.51 7.56 6.64
C THR A 230 19.07 6.16 6.51
N GLY A 231 20.27 6.07 5.97
CA GLY A 231 21.04 4.82 5.85
C GLY A 231 20.75 4.05 4.56
N GLY A 232 21.71 3.21 4.19
CA GLY A 232 21.60 2.27 3.10
C GLY A 232 21.21 2.88 1.74
N LYS A 233 20.46 2.12 0.99
CA LYS A 233 20.05 2.46 -0.37
C LYS A 233 18.99 3.57 -0.48
N ILE A 234 18.35 3.95 0.65
CA ILE A 234 17.27 4.95 0.63
C ILE A 234 17.79 6.40 0.72
N VAL A 235 19.05 6.61 1.10
CA VAL A 235 19.65 7.96 1.25
C VAL A 235 19.40 8.87 0.04
N PRO A 236 19.53 8.41 -1.21
CA PRO A 236 19.30 9.29 -2.36
C PRO A 236 17.83 9.75 -2.55
N LEU A 237 16.87 9.10 -1.88
CA LEU A 237 15.47 9.50 -1.88
C LEU A 237 15.21 10.64 -0.87
N PHE A 238 16.05 10.73 0.18
CA PHE A 238 15.93 11.67 1.29
C PHE A 238 17.21 12.49 1.42
N ASP A 239 17.52 13.23 0.36
CA ASP A 239 18.75 14.03 0.23
C ASP A 239 18.59 15.48 0.71
N GLY A 240 17.44 15.81 1.29
CA GLY A 240 17.07 17.15 1.76
C GLY A 240 16.30 17.98 0.72
N THR A 241 16.08 17.45 -0.49
CA THR A 241 15.17 18.04 -1.49
C THR A 241 13.79 17.39 -1.49
N ASP A 242 13.64 16.32 -0.76
CA ASP A 242 12.38 15.62 -0.56
C ASP A 242 11.37 16.51 0.17
N ARG A 243 10.09 16.38 -0.21
CA ARG A 243 9.02 17.24 0.30
C ARG A 243 7.77 16.42 0.58
N VAL A 244 7.21 16.55 1.79
CA VAL A 244 5.91 15.97 2.15
C VAL A 244 4.79 16.79 1.51
N VAL A 245 3.88 16.12 0.81
CA VAL A 245 2.71 16.73 0.15
C VAL A 245 1.39 16.40 0.84
N SER A 246 1.31 15.25 1.54
CA SER A 246 0.17 14.88 2.37
C SER A 246 0.63 14.10 3.60
N ILE A 247 -0.14 14.24 4.69
CA ILE A 247 -0.02 13.44 5.90
C ILE A 247 -1.41 12.91 6.25
N ASP A 248 -1.53 11.58 6.27
CA ASP A 248 -2.81 10.91 6.41
C ASP A 248 -2.76 9.92 7.58
N ALA A 249 -3.80 9.95 8.44
CA ALA A 249 -4.05 8.90 9.41
C ALA A 249 -5.11 7.94 8.89
N LEU A 250 -4.80 6.65 8.90
CA LEU A 250 -5.75 5.59 8.67
C LEU A 250 -6.08 4.98 10.02
N HIS A 251 -7.10 5.55 10.69
CA HIS A 251 -7.45 5.21 12.08
C HIS A 251 -7.86 3.76 12.25
N TRP A 252 -8.38 3.15 11.21
CA TRP A 252 -8.63 1.73 11.07
C TRP A 252 -8.42 1.33 9.61
N TYR A 253 -7.89 0.13 9.42
CA TYR A 253 -7.55 -0.40 8.13
C TYR A 253 -7.67 -1.93 8.19
N ASN A 254 -8.68 -2.46 7.52
CA ASN A 254 -8.91 -3.89 7.41
C ASN A 254 -8.44 -4.36 6.03
N ARG A 255 -7.61 -5.37 5.99
CA ARG A 255 -6.98 -5.84 4.77
C ARG A 255 -7.07 -7.34 4.64
N GLY A 256 -7.67 -7.82 3.55
CA GLY A 256 -7.47 -9.17 3.06
C GLY A 256 -6.33 -9.20 2.05
N VAL A 257 -5.43 -10.16 2.18
CA VAL A 257 -4.28 -10.39 1.29
C VAL A 257 -4.52 -11.64 0.48
N TYR A 258 -4.27 -11.54 -0.84
CA TYR A 258 -4.47 -12.64 -1.79
C TYR A 258 -3.27 -12.76 -2.73
N LEU A 259 -2.98 -14.00 -3.16
CA LEU A 259 -2.11 -14.27 -4.31
C LEU A 259 -2.96 -14.41 -5.58
N PRO A 260 -2.42 -14.02 -6.76
CA PRO A 260 -3.10 -14.10 -8.04
C PRO A 260 -3.27 -15.53 -8.55
#